data_1865304b15e86a94b610ec07c6c8d1a8
#
_entry.id   1865304b15e86a94b610ec07c6c8d1a8
#
_cell.length_a   1.000
_cell.length_b   1.000
_cell.length_c   1.000
_cell.angle_alpha   90.00
_cell.angle_beta   90.00
_cell.angle_gamma   90.00
#
_symmetry.space_group_name_H-M   'P 1'
#
loop_
_entity.id
_entity.type
_entity.pdbx_description
1 polymer ?
#
loop_
_entity_poly.entity_id
_entity_poly.type
_entity_poly.pdbx_seq_one_letter_code
_entity_poly.pdbx_strand_id
1 'polypeptide(L)'
;MNTLFAFLFSFLLFTDTPSTAIAPLTADVPRVTHFQAPSYPEMAWQAKVHGKVVLKIVVHKDGRFGFTDTVVGPPALVSAAKENLCSWTFASNQSDDPLPLTVEYEYRIDKSRASAQLNTEVTYDLPNHVTVVAPEYSPTCLCVKKKSKWKLF
;
A
#
# COMPACT_ATOMS: atom_id res chain seq x y z
N MET A 1 39.06 -56.44 59.02
CA MET A 1 39.08 -55.00 59.02
C MET A 1 38.66 -54.55 57.60
N ASN A 2 37.40 -54.23 57.45
CA ASN A 2 36.70 -53.99 56.21
C ASN A 2 36.49 -52.47 55.98
N THR A 3 37.03 -51.97 54.97
CA THR A 3 36.69 -50.62 54.52
C THR A 3 35.92 -50.70 53.19
N LEU A 4 34.60 -50.47 53.34
CA LEU A 4 33.66 -50.34 52.24
C LEU A 4 33.89 -48.99 51.54
N PHE A 5 34.28 -49.01 50.25
CA PHE A 5 34.29 -47.84 49.40
C PHE A 5 32.97 -47.79 48.65
N ALA A 6 32.11 -46.85 49.03
CA ALA A 6 30.88 -46.58 48.34
C ALA A 6 31.19 -45.61 47.18
N PHE A 7 31.10 -46.10 45.93
CA PHE A 7 31.11 -45.27 44.74
C PHE A 7 29.72 -44.67 44.50
N LEU A 8 29.57 -43.39 44.78
CA LEU A 8 28.43 -42.59 44.36
C LEU A 8 28.55 -42.25 42.89
N PHE A 9 27.81 -42.96 42.06
CA PHE A 9 27.69 -42.70 40.62
C PHE A 9 26.67 -41.58 40.46
N SER A 10 27.16 -40.32 40.29
CA SER A 10 26.36 -39.16 40.01
C SER A 10 25.89 -39.22 38.54
N PHE A 11 24.60 -39.56 38.35
CA PHE A 11 23.95 -39.61 37.04
C PHE A 11 23.54 -38.17 36.65
N LEU A 12 24.36 -37.49 35.85
CA LEU A 12 24.06 -36.22 35.23
C LEU A 12 22.99 -36.45 34.16
N LEU A 13 21.74 -36.11 34.48
CA LEU A 13 20.67 -35.99 33.49
C LEU A 13 20.94 -34.78 32.62
N PHE A 14 21.50 -34.99 31.44
CA PHE A 14 21.50 -34.02 30.36
C PHE A 14 20.06 -33.95 29.85
N THR A 15 19.33 -32.88 30.22
CA THR A 15 18.07 -32.51 29.55
C THR A 15 18.41 -31.77 28.29
N ASP A 16 18.46 -32.47 27.15
CA ASP A 16 18.41 -31.86 25.82
C ASP A 16 17.06 -31.19 25.65
N THR A 17 17.00 -29.90 25.88
CA THR A 17 15.88 -29.09 25.44
C THR A 17 15.98 -28.94 23.90
N PRO A 18 14.98 -29.43 23.13
CA PRO A 18 14.96 -29.17 21.72
C PRO A 18 14.81 -27.65 21.50
N SER A 19 15.90 -27.02 21.09
CA SER A 19 15.86 -25.65 20.57
C SER A 19 15.02 -25.66 19.29
N THR A 20 13.74 -25.35 19.43
CA THR A 20 12.89 -25.07 18.29
C THR A 20 13.40 -23.78 17.66
N ALA A 21 14.33 -23.93 16.74
CA ALA A 21 14.72 -22.83 15.84
C ALA A 21 13.46 -22.46 15.04
N ILE A 22 12.79 -21.40 15.48
CA ILE A 22 11.77 -20.73 14.68
C ILE A 22 12.55 -20.16 13.49
N ALA A 23 12.54 -20.90 12.38
CA ALA A 23 13.00 -20.34 11.12
C ALA A 23 12.22 -19.05 10.90
N PRO A 24 12.87 -17.91 10.58
CA PRO A 24 12.15 -16.72 10.22
C PRO A 24 11.28 -17.08 9.02
N LEU A 25 9.96 -17.02 9.18
CA LEU A 25 9.01 -17.01 8.09
C LEU A 25 9.29 -15.72 7.32
N THR A 26 10.28 -15.76 6.44
CA THR A 26 10.38 -14.78 5.36
C THR A 26 9.16 -15.06 4.49
N ALA A 27 8.05 -14.38 4.82
CA ALA A 27 6.90 -14.38 3.96
C ALA A 27 7.41 -13.90 2.60
N ASP A 28 7.31 -14.76 1.59
CA ASP A 28 7.72 -14.44 0.23
C ASP A 28 6.79 -13.32 -0.25
N VAL A 29 7.30 -12.09 -0.25
CA VAL A 29 6.52 -10.91 -0.62
C VAL A 29 6.66 -10.71 -2.12
N PRO A 30 5.55 -10.63 -2.88
CA PRO A 30 5.61 -10.42 -4.32
C PRO A 30 6.41 -9.16 -4.67
N ARG A 31 7.44 -9.31 -5.51
CA ARG A 31 8.26 -8.19 -5.95
C ARG A 31 7.62 -7.48 -7.13
N VAL A 32 7.38 -6.17 -7.01
CA VAL A 32 6.94 -5.33 -8.13
C VAL A 32 8.14 -5.05 -9.04
N THR A 33 8.00 -5.33 -10.35
CA THR A 33 9.01 -5.08 -11.38
C THR A 33 8.70 -3.85 -12.22
N HIS A 34 7.42 -3.52 -12.36
CA HIS A 34 6.98 -2.30 -13.00
C HIS A 34 5.90 -1.64 -12.15
N PHE A 35 6.03 -0.35 -11.93
CA PHE A 35 5.10 0.49 -11.20
C PHE A 35 4.80 1.75 -11.99
N GLN A 36 3.53 2.07 -12.14
CA GLN A 36 3.08 3.34 -12.68
C GLN A 36 2.46 4.16 -11.53
N ALA A 37 2.91 5.40 -11.37
CA ALA A 37 2.36 6.28 -10.35
C ALA A 37 0.88 6.55 -10.62
N PRO A 38 -0.01 6.38 -9.62
CA PRO A 38 -1.42 6.70 -9.77
C PRO A 38 -1.66 8.19 -9.89
N SER A 39 -2.75 8.56 -10.55
CA SER A 39 -3.27 9.91 -10.53
C SER A 39 -4.47 10.02 -9.61
N TYR A 40 -4.75 11.21 -9.10
CA TYR A 40 -6.00 11.47 -8.40
C TYR A 40 -7.14 11.57 -9.42
N PRO A 41 -8.27 10.87 -9.24
CA PRO A 41 -9.41 11.02 -10.16
C PRO A 41 -9.98 12.44 -10.11
N GLU A 42 -10.08 13.11 -11.26
CA GLU A 42 -10.47 14.52 -11.32
C GLU A 42 -11.83 14.79 -10.69
N MET A 43 -12.82 13.93 -10.97
CA MET A 43 -14.15 14.04 -10.39
C MET A 43 -14.14 13.89 -8.85
N ALA A 44 -13.32 12.97 -8.33
CA ALA A 44 -13.18 12.78 -6.90
C ALA A 44 -12.46 13.98 -6.26
N TRP A 45 -11.45 14.53 -6.94
CA TRP A 45 -10.75 15.73 -6.49
C TRP A 45 -11.66 16.96 -6.42
N GLN A 46 -12.43 17.23 -7.48
CA GLN A 46 -13.39 18.32 -7.51
C GLN A 46 -14.47 18.17 -6.44
N ALA A 47 -14.93 16.94 -6.21
CA ALA A 47 -15.88 16.61 -5.15
C ALA A 47 -15.25 16.50 -3.75
N LYS A 48 -13.93 16.72 -3.63
CA LYS A 48 -13.16 16.60 -2.38
C LYS A 48 -13.30 15.22 -1.70
N VAL A 49 -13.52 14.18 -2.49
CA VAL A 49 -13.58 12.80 -2.01
C VAL A 49 -12.18 12.29 -1.76
N HIS A 50 -11.85 11.96 -0.54
CA HIS A 50 -10.55 11.46 -0.09
C HIS A 50 -10.73 10.26 0.84
N GLY A 51 -9.66 9.53 1.12
CA GLY A 51 -9.71 8.39 2.02
C GLY A 51 -8.79 7.25 1.58
N LYS A 52 -8.88 6.15 2.31
CA LYS A 52 -8.09 4.95 2.06
C LYS A 52 -8.87 3.98 1.18
N VAL A 53 -8.14 3.32 0.29
CA VAL A 53 -8.62 2.19 -0.51
C VAL A 53 -7.72 1.01 -0.22
N VAL A 54 -8.32 -0.10 0.18
CA VAL A 54 -7.60 -1.34 0.44
C VAL A 54 -8.02 -2.37 -0.61
N LEU A 55 -7.05 -2.83 -1.38
CA LEU A 55 -7.21 -3.86 -2.40
C LEU A 55 -6.47 -5.12 -1.94
N LYS A 56 -7.16 -6.24 -1.96
CA LYS A 56 -6.52 -7.55 -1.74
C LYS A 56 -6.41 -8.28 -3.06
N ILE A 57 -5.22 -8.76 -3.36
CA ILE A 57 -4.91 -9.53 -4.55
C ILE A 57 -4.19 -10.81 -4.18
N VAL A 58 -4.17 -11.74 -5.12
CA VAL A 58 -3.30 -12.92 -5.09
C VAL A 58 -2.38 -12.87 -6.30
N VAL A 59 -1.08 -13.04 -6.08
CA VAL A 59 -0.07 -13.05 -7.13
C VAL A 59 0.35 -14.49 -7.39
N HIS A 60 0.21 -14.93 -8.63
CA HIS A 60 0.55 -16.27 -9.08
C HIS A 60 2.05 -16.38 -9.41
N LYS A 61 2.53 -17.61 -9.53
CA LYS A 61 3.93 -17.93 -9.83
C LYS A 61 4.47 -17.21 -11.08
N ASP A 62 3.64 -17.02 -12.09
CA ASP A 62 3.99 -16.37 -13.35
C ASP A 62 3.97 -14.81 -13.26
N GLY A 63 3.73 -14.25 -12.08
CA GLY A 63 3.62 -12.81 -11.87
C GLY A 63 2.27 -12.21 -12.25
N ARG A 64 1.33 -13.00 -12.73
CA ARG A 64 -0.07 -12.55 -12.90
C ARG A 64 -0.73 -12.43 -11.56
N PHE A 65 -1.70 -11.54 -11.46
CA PHE A 65 -2.47 -11.40 -10.24
C PHE A 65 -3.97 -11.38 -10.49
N GLY A 66 -4.75 -11.71 -9.47
CA GLY A 66 -6.19 -11.62 -9.44
C GLY A 66 -6.66 -10.82 -8.23
N PHE A 67 -7.76 -10.09 -8.39
CA PHE A 67 -8.41 -9.42 -7.25
C PHE A 67 -9.18 -10.46 -6.43
N THR A 68 -9.12 -10.31 -5.10
CA THR A 68 -10.04 -10.99 -4.20
C THR A 68 -11.24 -10.09 -3.90
N ASP A 69 -12.31 -10.64 -3.31
CA ASP A 69 -13.58 -9.92 -3.10
C ASP A 69 -13.51 -8.77 -2.11
N THR A 70 -12.42 -8.64 -1.34
CA THR A 70 -12.31 -7.61 -0.31
C THR A 70 -11.76 -6.32 -0.90
N VAL A 71 -12.65 -5.36 -1.09
CA VAL A 71 -12.31 -3.99 -1.48
C VAL A 71 -12.98 -3.04 -0.50
N VAL A 72 -12.19 -2.17 0.10
CA VAL A 72 -12.67 -1.15 1.04
C VAL A 72 -12.27 0.23 0.52
N GLY A 73 -13.21 1.19 0.57
CA GLY A 73 -12.92 2.59 0.22
C GLY A 73 -14.05 3.26 -0.56
N PRO A 74 -13.94 4.59 -0.78
CA PRO A 74 -14.88 5.34 -1.61
C PRO A 74 -14.92 4.80 -3.06
N PRO A 75 -16.09 4.53 -3.65
CA PRO A 75 -16.19 3.89 -4.98
C PRO A 75 -15.42 4.59 -6.09
N ALA A 76 -15.42 5.94 -6.11
CA ALA A 76 -14.71 6.72 -7.10
C ALA A 76 -13.17 6.54 -7.02
N LEU A 77 -12.64 6.32 -5.83
CA LEU A 77 -11.21 6.08 -5.59
C LEU A 77 -10.84 4.61 -5.84
N VAL A 78 -11.77 3.69 -5.54
CA VAL A 78 -11.58 2.24 -5.76
C VAL A 78 -11.35 1.95 -7.23
N SER A 79 -12.15 2.55 -8.14
CA SER A 79 -11.98 2.35 -9.58
C SER A 79 -10.59 2.78 -10.05
N ALA A 80 -10.15 3.97 -9.65
CA ALA A 80 -8.82 4.48 -10.01
C ALA A 80 -7.67 3.64 -9.44
N ALA A 81 -7.80 3.18 -8.19
CA ALA A 81 -6.81 2.32 -7.58
C ALA A 81 -6.71 0.96 -8.30
N LYS A 82 -7.83 0.37 -8.69
CA LYS A 82 -7.86 -0.88 -9.48
C LYS A 82 -7.23 -0.70 -10.85
N GLU A 83 -7.58 0.36 -11.58
CA GLU A 83 -7.00 0.67 -12.89
C GLU A 83 -5.49 0.86 -12.79
N ASN A 84 -5.02 1.60 -11.78
CA ASN A 84 -3.60 1.76 -11.55
C ASN A 84 -2.92 0.42 -11.24
N LEU A 85 -3.48 -0.39 -10.35
CA LEU A 85 -2.91 -1.69 -10.00
C LEU A 85 -2.84 -2.63 -11.22
N CYS A 86 -3.77 -2.54 -12.16
CA CYS A 86 -3.74 -3.30 -13.40
C CYS A 86 -2.52 -2.96 -14.31
N SER A 87 -1.88 -1.80 -14.09
CA SER A 87 -0.64 -1.43 -14.78
C SER A 87 0.63 -1.98 -14.15
N TRP A 88 0.52 -2.58 -12.94
CA TRP A 88 1.68 -3.15 -12.26
C TRP A 88 2.05 -4.50 -12.83
N THR A 89 3.33 -4.80 -12.78
CA THR A 89 3.83 -6.14 -13.07
C THR A 89 4.64 -6.65 -11.90
N PHE A 90 4.47 -7.94 -11.62
CA PHE A 90 5.19 -8.62 -10.55
C PHE A 90 6.23 -9.56 -11.16
N ALA A 91 7.34 -9.75 -10.46
CA ALA A 91 8.29 -10.80 -10.81
C ALA A 91 7.63 -12.18 -10.66
N SER A 92 8.05 -13.12 -11.48
CA SER A 92 7.76 -14.52 -11.20
C SER A 92 8.37 -14.91 -9.85
N ASN A 93 7.63 -15.66 -9.06
CA ASN A 93 8.08 -16.18 -7.78
C ASN A 93 8.32 -17.69 -7.85
N GLN A 94 8.96 -18.25 -6.83
CA GLN A 94 9.26 -19.69 -6.79
C GLN A 94 8.19 -20.49 -6.04
N SER A 95 7.21 -19.82 -5.45
CA SER A 95 6.12 -20.48 -4.75
C SER A 95 5.12 -21.07 -5.75
N ASP A 96 4.75 -22.31 -5.54
CA ASP A 96 3.67 -22.95 -6.31
C ASP A 96 2.29 -22.47 -5.82
N ASP A 97 2.22 -21.97 -4.58
CA ASP A 97 0.99 -21.40 -4.01
C ASP A 97 0.88 -19.90 -4.33
N PRO A 98 -0.33 -19.42 -4.65
CA PRO A 98 -0.56 -18.00 -4.87
C PRO A 98 -0.25 -17.18 -3.62
N LEU A 99 0.51 -16.10 -3.78
CA LEU A 99 0.91 -15.24 -2.68
C LEU A 99 -0.13 -14.12 -2.45
N PRO A 100 -0.74 -14.05 -1.27
CA PRO A 100 -1.66 -12.96 -0.95
C PRO A 100 -0.90 -11.65 -0.74
N LEU A 101 -1.43 -10.58 -1.31
CA LEU A 101 -0.90 -9.23 -1.15
C LEU A 101 -2.03 -8.25 -0.86
N THR A 102 -1.81 -7.40 0.14
CA THR A 102 -2.70 -6.27 0.44
C THR A 102 -2.02 -4.98 0.02
N VAL A 103 -2.68 -4.21 -0.85
CA VAL A 103 -2.21 -2.91 -1.31
C VAL A 103 -3.15 -1.84 -0.78
N GLU A 104 -2.61 -0.88 -0.04
CA GLU A 104 -3.32 0.26 0.50
C GLU A 104 -2.98 1.51 -0.31
N TYR A 105 -3.99 2.17 -0.86
CA TYR A 105 -3.89 3.49 -1.46
C TYR A 105 -4.47 4.51 -0.49
N GLU A 106 -3.71 5.52 -0.13
CA GLU A 106 -4.19 6.65 0.66
C GLU A 106 -4.31 7.90 -0.21
N TYR A 107 -5.53 8.31 -0.53
CA TYR A 107 -5.83 9.53 -1.27
C TYR A 107 -6.05 10.68 -0.29
N ARG A 108 -5.21 11.71 -0.36
CA ARG A 108 -5.23 12.87 0.54
C ARG A 108 -5.39 14.17 -0.23
N ILE A 109 -6.06 15.14 0.39
CA ILE A 109 -6.16 16.51 -0.12
C ILE A 109 -5.35 17.42 0.81
N ASP A 110 -4.36 18.09 0.25
CA ASP A 110 -3.56 19.08 0.96
C ASP A 110 -4.28 20.42 0.98
N LYS A 111 -4.89 20.74 2.11
CA LYS A 111 -5.65 21.98 2.33
C LYS A 111 -4.76 23.22 2.40
N SER A 112 -3.45 23.06 2.59
CA SER A 112 -2.49 24.17 2.60
C SER A 112 -2.21 24.71 1.20
N ARG A 113 -2.49 23.92 0.17
CA ARG A 113 -2.30 24.27 -1.24
C ARG A 113 -3.64 24.24 -1.96
N ALA A 114 -4.10 25.39 -2.42
CA ALA A 114 -5.31 25.49 -3.25
C ALA A 114 -4.93 25.72 -4.71
N SER A 115 -5.53 24.99 -5.63
CA SER A 115 -5.24 25.07 -7.06
C SER A 115 -6.48 24.78 -7.92
N ALA A 116 -6.55 25.42 -9.09
CA ALA A 116 -7.49 25.06 -10.14
C ALA A 116 -6.93 23.94 -11.05
N GLN A 117 -5.66 23.58 -10.89
CA GLN A 117 -4.99 22.53 -11.64
C GLN A 117 -4.66 21.36 -10.72
N LEU A 118 -4.93 20.15 -11.21
CA LEU A 118 -4.61 18.92 -10.48
C LEU A 118 -3.12 18.57 -10.65
N ASN A 119 -2.34 18.88 -9.62
CA ASN A 119 -0.94 18.47 -9.52
C ASN A 119 -0.84 17.45 -8.39
N THR A 120 -0.64 16.20 -8.74
CA THR A 120 -0.60 15.08 -7.79
C THR A 120 0.84 14.76 -7.40
N GLU A 121 1.08 14.63 -6.09
CA GLU A 121 2.32 14.09 -5.54
C GLU A 121 2.07 12.64 -5.10
N VAL A 122 2.98 11.75 -5.46
CA VAL A 122 2.86 10.32 -5.11
C VAL A 122 4.09 9.89 -4.34
N THR A 123 3.85 9.29 -3.17
CA THR A 123 4.84 8.57 -2.38
C THR A 123 4.42 7.12 -2.27
N TYR A 124 5.39 6.21 -2.25
CA TYR A 124 5.08 4.79 -2.21
C TYR A 124 6.11 4.00 -1.40
N ASP A 125 5.61 2.96 -0.73
CA ASP A 125 6.38 1.91 -0.09
C ASP A 125 5.86 0.57 -0.63
N LEU A 126 6.47 0.17 -1.76
CA LEU A 126 6.02 -0.99 -2.52
C LEU A 126 6.40 -2.31 -1.81
N PRO A 127 5.55 -3.31 -1.93
CA PRO A 127 4.31 -3.37 -2.72
C PRO A 127 3.04 -2.94 -1.97
N ASN A 128 3.14 -2.55 -0.71
CA ASN A 128 2.00 -2.52 0.19
C ASN A 128 1.29 -1.17 0.30
N HIS A 129 2.02 -0.06 0.10
CA HIS A 129 1.47 1.26 0.39
C HIS A 129 1.78 2.29 -0.68
N VAL A 130 0.75 3.07 -1.06
CA VAL A 130 0.85 4.17 -2.03
C VAL A 130 0.05 5.35 -1.51
N THR A 131 0.69 6.49 -1.33
CA THR A 131 0.04 7.75 -0.94
C THR A 131 -0.04 8.69 -2.12
N VAL A 132 -1.24 9.20 -2.39
CA VAL A 132 -1.56 10.11 -3.49
C VAL A 132 -2.08 11.41 -2.89
N VAL A 133 -1.33 12.49 -3.04
CA VAL A 133 -1.67 13.80 -2.46
C VAL A 133 -1.99 14.78 -3.58
N ALA A 134 -3.18 15.37 -3.52
CA ALA A 134 -3.60 16.44 -4.43
C ALA A 134 -3.80 17.75 -3.67
N PRO A 135 -3.62 18.93 -4.31
CA PRO A 135 -3.97 20.20 -3.71
C PRO A 135 -5.49 20.30 -3.50
N GLU A 136 -5.93 21.20 -2.61
CA GLU A 136 -7.35 21.46 -2.49
C GLU A 136 -7.90 22.10 -3.78
N TYR A 137 -9.01 21.56 -4.28
CA TYR A 137 -9.67 22.13 -5.46
C TYR A 137 -10.23 23.52 -5.14
N SER A 138 -9.75 24.53 -5.89
CA SER A 138 -10.24 25.88 -5.84
C SER A 138 -10.48 26.38 -7.27
N PRO A 139 -11.74 26.47 -7.74
CA PRO A 139 -12.01 26.97 -9.08
C PRO A 139 -11.60 28.42 -9.15
N THR A 140 -10.72 28.78 -10.09
CA THR A 140 -10.38 30.16 -10.36
C THR A 140 -11.57 30.84 -11.05
N CYS A 141 -12.42 31.54 -10.30
CA CYS A 141 -13.40 32.44 -10.88
C CYS A 141 -12.65 33.62 -11.53
N LEU A 142 -12.41 33.55 -12.81
CA LEU A 142 -12.00 34.71 -13.62
C LEU A 142 -13.20 35.67 -13.76
N CYS A 143 -13.61 36.29 -12.67
CA CYS A 143 -14.48 37.44 -12.75
C CYS A 143 -13.65 38.59 -13.32
N VAL A 144 -13.61 38.67 -14.66
CA VAL A 144 -13.13 39.88 -15.33
C VAL A 144 -14.11 41.00 -14.99
N LYS A 145 -13.81 41.78 -13.94
CA LYS A 145 -14.48 43.06 -13.72
C LYS A 145 -14.22 43.93 -14.91
N LYS A 146 -15.14 43.90 -15.88
CA LYS A 146 -15.17 44.85 -16.97
C LYS A 146 -15.40 46.24 -16.34
N LYS A 147 -14.33 47.05 -16.18
CA LYS A 147 -14.46 48.45 -15.78
C LYS A 147 -15.22 49.14 -16.91
N SER A 148 -16.53 49.25 -16.76
CA SER A 148 -17.33 50.14 -17.61
C SER A 148 -16.92 51.56 -17.21
N LYS A 149 -16.18 52.22 -18.10
CA LYS A 149 -15.99 53.67 -18.05
C LYS A 149 -17.31 54.29 -18.48
N TRP A 150 -18.18 54.59 -17.55
CA TRP A 150 -19.27 55.51 -17.78
C TRP A 150 -18.62 56.89 -17.84
N LYS A 151 -18.45 57.46 -19.03
CA LYS A 151 -18.25 58.90 -19.22
C LYS A 151 -19.64 59.53 -19.11
N LEU A 152 -19.89 60.19 -18.02
CA LEU A 152 -21.00 61.16 -17.92
C LEU A 152 -20.55 62.39 -18.74
N PHE A 153 -21.33 62.70 -19.75
CA PHE A 153 -21.35 64.02 -20.39
C PHE A 153 -22.40 64.88 -19.66
#